data_46ee6ace8f1e3193795a11eb0ced2687
#
_entry.id   46ee6ace8f1e3193795a11eb0ced2687
#
_cell.length_a   1.000
_cell.length_b   1.000
_cell.length_c   1.000
_cell.angle_alpha   90.00
_cell.angle_beta   90.00
_cell.angle_gamma   90.00
#
_symmetry.space_group_name_H-M   'P 1'
#
loop_
_entity.id
_entity.type
_entity.pdbx_description
1 polymer ?
#
loop_
_entity_poly.entity_id
_entity_poly.type
_entity_poly.pdbx_seq_one_letter_code
_entity_poly.pdbx_strand_id
1 'polypeptide(L)'
;MTWNPFKKQEEAQVPVEEATKKAAPNEKKGRPTPKMKQAQAAGIRPLVPVDRKASAKAAKARLREKENAEYEAMQKGDINHMPKAERLPWRIYIRDYVDTRFNLGEWFIPVAFAILIASMLVTSLVQNQWVSIIMMLCMYGYLIAVIIDVWLMWRKLKAKLIAKYGESSVSKGSRSFSYAWSRAIQMRRWRLPKPRYQIGRAHV
;
A
#
# COMPACT_ATOMS: atom_id res chain seq x y z
N MET A 1 15.85 6.28 -23.80
CA MET A 1 15.82 6.61 -22.35
C MET A 1 16.10 5.32 -21.59
N THR A 2 17.35 5.14 -21.18
CA THR A 2 17.80 3.93 -20.46
C THR A 2 17.39 4.00 -19.00
N TRP A 3 16.56 3.08 -18.57
CA TRP A 3 16.15 2.92 -17.17
C TRP A 3 17.32 2.37 -16.35
N ASN A 4 17.80 3.13 -15.39
CA ASN A 4 18.90 2.72 -14.53
C ASN A 4 18.34 2.34 -13.13
N PRO A 5 18.23 1.03 -12.80
CA PRO A 5 17.63 0.56 -11.54
C PRO A 5 18.50 0.80 -10.29
N PHE A 6 19.72 1.31 -10.45
CA PHE A 6 20.66 1.52 -9.33
C PHE A 6 20.82 2.96 -8.87
N LYS A 7 19.90 3.87 -9.24
CA LYS A 7 19.90 5.21 -8.64
C LYS A 7 19.48 5.10 -7.16
N LYS A 8 20.49 5.01 -6.31
CA LYS A 8 20.41 5.08 -4.86
C LYS A 8 19.60 6.32 -4.48
N GLN A 9 18.45 6.12 -3.85
CA GLN A 9 17.78 7.22 -3.17
C GLN A 9 18.68 7.62 -2.01
N GLU A 10 19.15 8.85 -2.01
CA GLU A 10 19.75 9.49 -0.85
C GLU A 10 18.74 9.41 0.30
N GLU A 11 19.06 8.60 1.27
CA GLU A 11 18.35 8.58 2.54
C GLU A 11 18.57 9.94 3.18
N ALA A 12 17.50 10.71 3.31
CA ALA A 12 17.49 11.90 4.15
C ALA A 12 17.90 11.45 5.56
N GLN A 13 19.11 11.82 5.94
CA GLN A 13 19.65 11.63 7.28
C GLN A 13 18.72 12.36 8.25
N VAL A 14 18.02 11.62 9.06
CA VAL A 14 17.38 12.15 10.26
C VAL A 14 18.52 12.58 11.17
N PRO A 15 18.57 13.84 11.62
CA PRO A 15 19.56 14.24 12.62
C PRO A 15 19.33 13.39 13.86
N VAL A 16 20.23 12.48 14.13
CA VAL A 16 20.35 11.88 15.46
C VAL A 16 20.86 13.02 16.33
N GLU A 17 20.00 13.55 17.15
CA GLU A 17 20.38 14.45 18.24
C GLU A 17 21.31 13.66 19.16
N GLU A 18 22.60 13.74 18.88
CA GLU A 18 23.63 13.34 19.82
C GLU A 18 23.49 14.25 21.03
N ALA A 19 22.94 13.68 22.09
CA ALA A 19 23.09 14.28 23.41
C ALA A 19 24.57 14.38 23.71
N THR A 20 25.19 15.48 23.30
CA THR A 20 26.52 15.88 23.73
C THR A 20 26.46 16.11 25.25
N LYS A 21 26.75 15.07 26.01
CA LYS A 21 27.17 15.22 27.38
C LYS A 21 28.40 16.10 27.38
N LYS A 22 28.23 17.38 27.71
CA LYS A 22 29.32 18.30 28.01
C LYS A 22 30.16 17.65 29.07
N ALA A 23 31.30 17.08 28.69
CA ALA A 23 32.30 16.60 29.63
C ALA A 23 32.81 17.79 30.44
N ALA A 24 32.86 17.63 31.75
CA ALA A 24 33.44 18.62 32.66
C ALA A 24 34.89 18.86 32.26
N PRO A 25 35.41 20.10 32.38
CA PRO A 25 36.67 20.53 31.77
C PRO A 25 37.93 19.92 32.37
N ASN A 26 37.89 18.93 33.27
CA ASN A 26 39.05 18.39 33.94
C ASN A 26 39.14 16.87 34.11
N GLU A 27 38.38 16.10 33.37
CA GLU A 27 38.58 14.64 33.34
C GLU A 27 39.71 14.29 32.36
N LYS A 28 40.89 13.94 32.90
CA LYS A 28 41.97 13.34 32.11
C LYS A 28 41.42 12.07 31.44
N LYS A 29 41.49 11.97 30.10
CA LYS A 29 41.11 10.76 29.37
C LYS A 29 41.87 9.57 29.93
N GLY A 30 41.20 8.74 30.73
CA GLY A 30 41.80 7.58 31.40
C GLY A 30 42.18 6.42 30.47
N ARG A 31 41.94 6.57 29.17
CA ARG A 31 42.25 5.55 28.16
C ARG A 31 43.00 6.16 26.97
N PRO A 32 44.14 5.62 26.56
CA PRO A 32 44.88 6.11 25.42
C PRO A 32 44.03 5.99 24.15
N THR A 33 44.00 7.06 23.36
CA THR A 33 43.26 7.07 22.09
C THR A 33 43.87 6.01 21.16
N PRO A 34 43.06 5.08 20.58
CA PRO A 34 43.59 4.05 19.71
C PRO A 34 44.28 4.68 18.52
N LYS A 35 45.38 4.09 18.05
CA LYS A 35 46.08 4.56 16.85
C LYS A 35 45.16 4.61 15.66
N MET A 36 45.30 5.64 14.80
CA MET A 36 44.41 5.91 13.69
C MET A 36 44.14 4.68 12.80
N LYS A 37 45.17 3.84 12.54
CA LYS A 37 45.00 2.57 11.84
C LYS A 37 44.06 1.58 12.54
N GLN A 38 44.10 1.51 13.86
CA GLN A 38 43.22 0.62 14.65
C GLN A 38 41.78 1.16 14.65
N ALA A 39 41.60 2.47 14.77
CA ALA A 39 40.27 3.09 14.67
C ALA A 39 39.65 2.93 13.26
N GLN A 40 40.46 3.07 12.21
CA GLN A 40 40.02 2.84 10.86
C GLN A 40 39.69 1.36 10.61
N ALA A 41 40.55 0.42 11.07
CA ALA A 41 40.28 -1.02 10.93
C ALA A 41 39.01 -1.46 11.67
N ALA A 42 38.71 -0.89 12.84
CA ALA A 42 37.48 -1.15 13.58
C ALA A 42 36.22 -0.58 12.89
N GLY A 43 36.37 0.50 12.11
CA GLY A 43 35.26 1.14 11.37
C GLY A 43 35.01 0.55 9.98
N ILE A 44 35.96 -0.21 9.44
CA ILE A 44 35.83 -0.81 8.09
C ILE A 44 34.93 -2.04 8.17
N ARG A 45 33.67 -1.88 7.78
CA ARG A 45 32.83 -3.04 7.46
C ARG A 45 33.26 -3.59 6.12
N PRO A 46 33.59 -4.89 5.99
CA PRO A 46 33.91 -5.45 4.68
C PRO A 46 32.75 -5.23 3.71
N LEU A 47 33.03 -4.60 2.58
CA LEU A 47 32.06 -4.34 1.50
C LEU A 47 31.47 -5.64 0.94
N VAL A 48 32.23 -6.72 1.03
CA VAL A 48 31.77 -8.05 0.61
C VAL A 48 31.80 -8.95 1.85
N PRO A 49 30.64 -9.47 2.28
CA PRO A 49 30.60 -10.42 3.40
C PRO A 49 31.37 -11.69 3.05
N VAL A 50 32.14 -12.21 3.99
CA VAL A 50 32.95 -13.45 3.86
C VAL A 50 32.04 -14.62 3.47
N ASP A 51 30.83 -14.68 4.02
CA ASP A 51 29.82 -15.66 3.66
C ASP A 51 28.60 -14.99 3.01
N ARG A 52 28.55 -15.05 1.66
CA ARG A 52 27.46 -14.49 0.86
C ARG A 52 26.12 -15.16 1.12
N LYS A 53 26.12 -16.49 1.37
CA LYS A 53 24.86 -17.23 1.59
C LYS A 53 24.27 -16.88 2.97
N ALA A 54 25.09 -16.80 3.99
CA ALA A 54 24.62 -16.42 5.33
C ALA A 54 24.13 -14.97 5.38
N SER A 55 24.84 -14.04 4.72
CA SER A 55 24.42 -12.63 4.66
C SER A 55 23.13 -12.44 3.85
N ALA A 56 22.98 -13.14 2.72
CA ALA A 56 21.76 -13.11 1.94
C ALA A 56 20.56 -13.70 2.72
N LYS A 57 20.77 -14.79 3.47
CA LYS A 57 19.75 -15.38 4.33
C LYS A 57 19.35 -14.42 5.46
N ALA A 58 20.32 -13.77 6.09
CA ALA A 58 20.07 -12.78 7.15
C ALA A 58 19.34 -11.54 6.60
N ALA A 59 19.73 -11.05 5.41
CA ALA A 59 19.05 -9.93 4.74
C ALA A 59 17.59 -10.28 4.40
N LYS A 60 17.34 -11.49 3.89
CA LYS A 60 15.99 -11.97 3.59
C LYS A 60 15.15 -12.15 4.86
N ALA A 61 15.73 -12.61 5.96
CA ALA A 61 15.04 -12.72 7.24
C ALA A 61 14.59 -11.34 7.75
N ARG A 62 15.50 -10.36 7.75
CA ARG A 62 15.18 -8.97 8.13
C ARG A 62 14.13 -8.33 7.23
N LEU A 63 14.14 -8.62 5.93
CA LEU A 63 13.12 -8.12 5.01
C LEU A 63 11.74 -8.70 5.36
N ARG A 64 11.66 -10.02 5.61
CA ARG A 64 10.43 -10.69 6.02
C ARG A 64 9.89 -10.16 7.36
N GLU A 65 10.76 -9.90 8.33
CA GLU A 65 10.36 -9.29 9.60
C GLU A 65 9.74 -7.91 9.39
N LYS A 66 10.35 -7.08 8.54
CA LYS A 66 9.78 -5.77 8.17
C LYS A 66 8.45 -5.90 7.47
N GLU A 67 8.34 -6.78 6.47
CA GLU A 67 7.10 -7.04 5.73
C GLU A 67 5.98 -7.54 6.66
N ASN A 68 6.31 -8.43 7.60
CA ASN A 68 5.37 -8.93 8.60
C ASN A 68 4.92 -7.81 9.55
N ALA A 69 5.84 -6.97 10.03
CA ALA A 69 5.51 -5.83 10.88
C ALA A 69 4.62 -4.80 10.15
N GLU A 70 4.92 -4.50 8.89
CA GLU A 70 4.09 -3.64 8.05
C GLU A 70 2.70 -4.25 7.80
N TYR A 71 2.64 -5.56 7.56
CA TYR A 71 1.38 -6.28 7.36
C TYR A 71 0.51 -6.27 8.63
N GLU A 72 1.11 -6.52 9.79
CA GLU A 72 0.40 -6.42 11.08
C GLU A 72 -0.08 -4.99 11.35
N ALA A 73 0.72 -3.98 11.06
CA ALA A 73 0.34 -2.58 11.17
C ALA A 73 -0.86 -2.24 10.27
N MET A 74 -0.86 -2.77 9.04
CA MET A 74 -2.00 -2.62 8.12
C MET A 74 -3.25 -3.34 8.63
N GLN A 75 -3.11 -4.48 9.30
CA GLN A 75 -4.23 -5.19 9.90
C GLN A 75 -4.79 -4.48 11.14
N LYS A 76 -3.92 -3.95 11.98
CA LYS A 76 -4.30 -3.22 13.21
C LYS A 76 -4.77 -1.79 12.90
N GLY A 77 -4.44 -1.25 11.72
CA GLY A 77 -4.75 0.14 11.35
C GLY A 77 -3.76 1.17 11.92
N ASP A 78 -2.57 0.72 12.37
CA ASP A 78 -1.55 1.60 12.94
C ASP A 78 -0.80 2.36 11.83
N ILE A 79 -1.05 3.67 11.74
CA ILE A 79 -0.49 4.53 10.71
C ILE A 79 1.03 4.64 10.83
N ASN A 80 1.56 4.61 12.05
CA ASN A 80 2.98 4.89 12.29
C ASN A 80 3.90 3.79 11.76
N HIS A 81 3.42 2.54 11.73
CA HIS A 81 4.20 1.38 11.28
C HIS A 81 3.80 0.89 9.88
N MET A 82 2.81 1.53 9.24
CA MET A 82 2.44 1.22 7.84
C MET A 82 3.55 1.62 6.85
N PRO A 83 3.57 1.03 5.65
CA PRO A 83 4.43 1.46 4.55
C PRO A 83 4.31 2.96 4.27
N LYS A 84 5.42 3.63 3.95
CA LYS A 84 5.47 5.07 3.67
C LYS A 84 4.40 5.52 2.66
N ALA A 85 4.12 4.70 1.66
CA ALA A 85 3.11 4.99 0.66
C ALA A 85 1.69 5.12 1.24
N GLU A 86 1.34 4.31 2.23
CA GLU A 86 0.01 4.31 2.85
C GLU A 86 -0.17 5.42 3.91
N ARG A 87 0.92 6.05 4.37
CA ARG A 87 0.89 7.18 5.33
C ARG A 87 0.58 8.51 4.68
N LEU A 88 0.60 8.61 3.36
CA LEU A 88 0.36 9.85 2.64
C LEU A 88 -1.06 10.38 2.95
N PRO A 89 -1.21 11.67 3.31
CA PRO A 89 -2.49 12.20 3.77
C PRO A 89 -3.60 12.07 2.73
N TRP A 90 -3.30 12.24 1.44
CA TRP A 90 -4.28 12.04 0.38
C TRP A 90 -4.67 10.57 0.19
N ARG A 91 -3.76 9.59 0.44
CA ARG A 91 -4.11 8.18 0.41
C ARG A 91 -5.01 7.77 1.56
N ILE A 92 -4.76 8.31 2.74
CA ILE A 92 -5.64 8.13 3.90
C ILE A 92 -7.04 8.65 3.57
N TYR A 93 -7.13 9.84 2.97
CA TYR A 93 -8.41 10.43 2.57
C TYR A 93 -9.13 9.60 1.50
N ILE A 94 -8.43 9.14 0.45
CA ILE A 94 -8.99 8.25 -0.57
C ILE A 94 -9.55 6.99 0.07
N ARG A 95 -8.80 6.38 0.98
CA ARG A 95 -9.19 5.17 1.70
C ARG A 95 -10.48 5.38 2.47
N ASP A 96 -10.51 6.42 3.30
CA ASP A 96 -11.65 6.72 4.14
C ASP A 96 -12.90 7.04 3.29
N TYR A 97 -12.74 7.77 2.18
CA TYR A 97 -13.83 8.07 1.25
C TYR A 97 -14.39 6.82 0.56
N VAL A 98 -13.54 5.93 0.06
CA VAL A 98 -13.97 4.69 -0.62
C VAL A 98 -14.60 3.71 0.37
N ASP A 99 -14.08 3.63 1.60
CA ASP A 99 -14.55 2.68 2.62
C ASP A 99 -15.87 3.07 3.25
N THR A 100 -16.20 4.37 3.29
CA THR A 100 -17.48 4.86 3.84
C THR A 100 -18.64 4.74 2.86
N ARG A 101 -18.34 4.52 1.59
CA ARG A 101 -19.33 4.36 0.52
C ARG A 101 -19.66 2.88 0.28
N PHE A 102 -20.89 2.61 -0.12
CA PHE A 102 -21.26 1.34 -0.74
C PHE A 102 -20.74 1.32 -2.17
N ASN A 103 -19.89 0.35 -2.52
CA ASN A 103 -19.30 0.21 -3.85
C ASN A 103 -19.88 -1.05 -4.52
N LEU A 104 -20.43 -0.88 -5.73
CA LEU A 104 -20.92 -2.02 -6.54
C LEU A 104 -19.80 -3.01 -6.88
N GLY A 105 -18.57 -2.49 -7.05
CA GLY A 105 -17.39 -3.31 -7.34
C GLY A 105 -17.02 -4.32 -6.25
N GLU A 106 -17.40 -4.04 -5.00
CA GLU A 106 -17.14 -4.96 -3.87
C GLU A 106 -17.85 -6.31 -4.04
N TRP A 107 -19.03 -6.27 -4.64
CA TRP A 107 -19.86 -7.45 -4.90
C TRP A 107 -19.57 -8.11 -6.27
N PHE A 108 -18.62 -7.56 -7.03
CA PHE A 108 -18.34 -8.05 -8.38
C PHE A 108 -18.01 -9.55 -8.41
N ILE A 109 -17.12 -10.02 -7.55
CA ILE A 109 -16.70 -11.43 -7.53
C ILE A 109 -17.85 -12.34 -7.11
N PRO A 110 -18.55 -12.13 -5.98
CA PRO A 110 -19.65 -13.02 -5.58
C PRO A 110 -20.82 -13.00 -6.55
N VAL A 111 -21.17 -11.83 -7.12
CA VAL A 111 -22.27 -11.73 -8.09
C VAL A 111 -21.90 -12.41 -9.41
N ALA A 112 -20.69 -12.17 -9.94
CA ALA A 112 -20.23 -12.84 -11.16
C ALA A 112 -20.23 -14.36 -10.99
N PHE A 113 -19.79 -14.86 -9.85
CA PHE A 113 -19.78 -16.28 -9.54
C PHE A 113 -21.21 -16.86 -9.42
N ALA A 114 -22.13 -16.12 -8.79
CA ALA A 114 -23.53 -16.50 -8.69
C ALA A 114 -24.21 -16.57 -10.07
N ILE A 115 -23.96 -15.56 -10.94
CA ILE A 115 -24.48 -15.56 -12.31
C ILE A 115 -23.93 -16.75 -13.12
N LEU A 116 -22.64 -17.07 -12.95
CA LEU A 116 -22.00 -18.20 -13.62
C LEU A 116 -22.64 -19.53 -13.22
N ILE A 117 -22.82 -19.76 -11.91
CA ILE A 117 -23.49 -20.98 -11.42
C ILE A 117 -24.94 -21.03 -11.90
N ALA A 118 -25.67 -19.91 -11.79
CA ALA A 118 -27.05 -19.82 -12.26
C ALA A 118 -27.15 -20.11 -13.75
N SER A 119 -26.24 -19.57 -14.58
CA SER A 119 -26.24 -19.84 -16.02
C SER A 119 -26.00 -21.30 -16.32
N MET A 120 -25.10 -21.98 -15.61
CA MET A 120 -24.81 -23.40 -15.77
C MET A 120 -26.05 -24.26 -15.43
N LEU A 121 -26.72 -23.96 -14.31
CA LEU A 121 -27.91 -24.69 -13.88
C LEU A 121 -29.10 -24.47 -14.83
N VAL A 122 -29.37 -23.23 -15.18
CA VAL A 122 -30.52 -22.89 -16.04
C VAL A 122 -30.31 -23.43 -17.45
N THR A 123 -29.10 -23.37 -18.01
CA THR A 123 -28.81 -23.91 -19.34
C THR A 123 -28.95 -25.44 -19.39
N SER A 124 -28.64 -26.12 -18.27
CA SER A 124 -28.82 -27.57 -18.21
C SER A 124 -30.30 -28.01 -18.12
N LEU A 125 -31.15 -27.17 -17.53
CA LEU A 125 -32.59 -27.42 -17.39
C LEU A 125 -33.42 -26.97 -18.58
N VAL A 126 -33.07 -25.82 -19.12
CA VAL A 126 -33.78 -25.15 -20.21
C VAL A 126 -32.85 -25.09 -21.42
N GLN A 127 -33.03 -26.00 -22.37
CA GLN A 127 -32.26 -26.07 -23.62
C GLN A 127 -32.69 -24.97 -24.61
N ASN A 128 -32.68 -23.72 -24.17
CA ASN A 128 -33.06 -22.58 -24.96
C ASN A 128 -31.89 -21.59 -25.09
N GLN A 129 -31.46 -21.33 -26.32
CA GLN A 129 -30.35 -20.44 -26.62
C GLN A 129 -30.55 -19.00 -26.09
N TRP A 130 -31.79 -18.52 -26.04
CA TRP A 130 -32.11 -17.18 -25.54
C TRP A 130 -31.75 -16.98 -24.08
N VAL A 131 -31.86 -18.02 -23.27
CA VAL A 131 -31.50 -18.00 -21.87
C VAL A 131 -30.01 -17.70 -21.68
N SER A 132 -29.16 -18.35 -22.46
CA SER A 132 -27.70 -18.12 -22.41
C SER A 132 -27.35 -16.70 -22.83
N ILE A 133 -28.02 -16.16 -23.84
CA ILE A 133 -27.82 -14.78 -24.31
C ILE A 133 -28.23 -13.79 -23.21
N ILE A 134 -29.39 -13.98 -22.57
CA ILE A 134 -29.85 -13.12 -21.47
C ILE A 134 -28.87 -13.12 -20.31
N MET A 135 -28.40 -14.31 -19.89
CA MET A 135 -27.42 -14.42 -18.80
C MET A 135 -26.11 -13.73 -19.13
N MET A 136 -25.63 -13.85 -20.37
CA MET A 136 -24.45 -13.14 -20.86
C MET A 136 -24.66 -11.62 -20.82
N LEU A 137 -25.81 -11.11 -21.27
CA LEU A 137 -26.16 -9.70 -21.23
C LEU A 137 -26.23 -9.17 -19.80
N CYS A 138 -26.79 -9.93 -18.86
CA CYS A 138 -26.83 -9.59 -17.43
C CYS A 138 -25.40 -9.44 -16.86
N MET A 139 -24.49 -10.35 -17.19
CA MET A 139 -23.11 -10.28 -16.71
C MET A 139 -22.37 -9.06 -17.26
N TYR A 140 -22.48 -8.79 -18.58
CA TYR A 140 -21.85 -7.60 -19.16
C TYR A 140 -22.50 -6.30 -18.68
N GLY A 141 -23.83 -6.28 -18.53
CA GLY A 141 -24.55 -5.14 -17.96
C GLY A 141 -24.09 -4.81 -16.55
N TYR A 142 -23.88 -5.83 -15.71
CA TYR A 142 -23.33 -5.66 -14.37
C TYR A 142 -21.89 -5.13 -14.40
N LEU A 143 -21.03 -5.66 -15.28
CA LEU A 143 -19.66 -5.17 -15.46
C LEU A 143 -19.65 -3.67 -15.82
N ILE A 144 -20.48 -3.28 -16.78
CA ILE A 144 -20.60 -1.88 -17.19
C ILE A 144 -21.09 -1.01 -16.04
N ALA A 145 -22.06 -1.47 -15.26
CA ALA A 145 -22.57 -0.76 -14.08
C ALA A 145 -21.46 -0.53 -13.05
N VAL A 146 -20.60 -1.52 -12.79
CA VAL A 146 -19.43 -1.38 -11.90
C VAL A 146 -18.44 -0.34 -12.44
N ILE A 147 -18.15 -0.35 -13.74
CA ILE A 147 -17.24 0.63 -14.35
C ILE A 147 -17.80 2.05 -14.21
N ILE A 148 -19.08 2.24 -14.48
CA ILE A 148 -19.77 3.53 -14.35
C ILE A 148 -19.75 4.00 -12.89
N ASP A 149 -20.03 3.12 -11.92
CA ASP A 149 -20.01 3.45 -10.50
C ASP A 149 -18.63 3.94 -10.05
N VAL A 150 -17.57 3.23 -10.43
CA VAL A 150 -16.20 3.63 -10.07
C VAL A 150 -15.78 4.91 -10.78
N TRP A 151 -16.21 5.13 -12.04
CA TRP A 151 -15.95 6.37 -12.77
C TRP A 151 -16.63 7.57 -12.10
N LEU A 152 -17.90 7.44 -11.73
CA LEU A 152 -18.66 8.48 -11.02
C LEU A 152 -18.03 8.78 -9.65
N MET A 153 -17.65 7.72 -8.92
CA MET A 153 -16.91 7.84 -7.66
C MET A 153 -15.63 8.66 -7.86
N TRP A 154 -14.83 8.30 -8.86
CA TRP A 154 -13.58 8.99 -9.13
C TRP A 154 -13.78 10.46 -9.48
N ARG A 155 -14.78 10.80 -10.30
CA ARG A 155 -15.07 12.21 -10.60
C ARG A 155 -15.31 13.03 -9.35
N LYS A 156 -16.13 12.53 -8.42
CA LYS A 156 -16.44 13.21 -7.15
C LYS A 156 -15.20 13.29 -6.24
N LEU A 157 -14.46 12.19 -6.12
CA LEU A 157 -13.27 12.08 -5.30
C LEU A 157 -12.14 13.00 -5.81
N LYS A 158 -11.92 13.03 -7.13
CA LYS A 158 -10.92 13.91 -7.76
C LYS A 158 -11.13 15.37 -7.41
N ALA A 159 -12.36 15.86 -7.51
CA ALA A 159 -12.70 17.25 -7.17
C ALA A 159 -12.38 17.58 -5.71
N LYS A 160 -12.72 16.68 -4.78
CA LYS A 160 -12.43 16.83 -3.35
C LYS A 160 -10.92 16.76 -3.04
N LEU A 161 -10.18 15.88 -3.73
CA LEU A 161 -8.73 15.77 -3.56
C LEU A 161 -8.00 17.03 -4.02
N ILE A 162 -8.38 17.58 -5.16
CA ILE A 162 -7.78 18.82 -5.68
C ILE A 162 -8.08 19.97 -4.73
N ALA A 163 -9.31 20.09 -4.24
CA ALA A 163 -9.70 21.14 -3.30
C ALA A 163 -8.93 21.08 -1.96
N LYS A 164 -8.61 19.86 -1.46
CA LYS A 164 -8.01 19.68 -0.14
C LYS A 164 -6.48 19.57 -0.16
N TYR A 165 -5.91 18.91 -1.17
CA TYR A 165 -4.47 18.56 -1.24
C TYR A 165 -3.77 19.11 -2.49
N GLY A 166 -4.50 19.79 -3.38
CA GLY A 166 -3.95 20.32 -4.61
C GLY A 166 -3.78 19.28 -5.72
N GLU A 167 -3.31 19.73 -6.88
CA GLU A 167 -3.18 18.89 -8.10
C GLU A 167 -2.14 17.77 -7.97
N SER A 168 -1.13 17.94 -7.11
CA SER A 168 -0.10 16.93 -6.87
C SER A 168 -0.67 15.59 -6.38
N SER A 169 -1.79 15.63 -5.63
CA SER A 169 -2.48 14.45 -5.13
C SER A 169 -3.09 13.57 -6.22
N VAL A 170 -3.38 14.13 -7.38
CA VAL A 170 -4.01 13.46 -8.54
C VAL A 170 -3.04 13.23 -9.69
N SER A 171 -1.78 13.67 -9.57
CA SER A 171 -0.76 13.50 -10.61
C SER A 171 -0.54 12.03 -10.97
N LYS A 172 -0.03 11.75 -12.18
CA LYS A 172 0.28 10.38 -12.63
C LYS A 172 1.24 9.66 -11.67
N GLY A 173 2.16 10.39 -11.02
CA GLY A 173 3.10 9.85 -10.05
C GLY A 173 2.45 9.38 -8.75
N SER A 174 1.36 9.99 -8.31
CA SER A 174 0.66 9.64 -7.06
C SER A 174 -0.13 8.32 -7.17
N ARG A 175 -0.47 7.89 -8.39
CA ARG A 175 -1.30 6.69 -8.67
C ARG A 175 -2.62 6.64 -7.89
N SER A 176 -3.16 7.80 -7.56
CA SER A 176 -4.37 7.93 -6.73
C SER A 176 -5.60 7.29 -7.37
N PHE A 177 -5.75 7.39 -8.71
CA PHE A 177 -6.82 6.71 -9.44
C PHE A 177 -6.73 5.19 -9.33
N SER A 178 -5.56 4.62 -9.62
CA SER A 178 -5.35 3.17 -9.55
C SER A 178 -5.58 2.63 -8.13
N TYR A 179 -5.17 3.39 -7.12
CA TYR A 179 -5.40 3.04 -5.72
C TYR A 179 -6.89 3.06 -5.36
N ALA A 180 -7.62 4.12 -5.74
CA ALA A 180 -9.06 4.22 -5.50
C ALA A 180 -9.84 3.12 -6.23
N TRP A 181 -9.47 2.84 -7.49
CA TRP A 181 -10.06 1.78 -8.31
C TRP A 181 -9.88 0.40 -7.68
N SER A 182 -8.62 0.02 -7.39
CA SER A 182 -8.32 -1.29 -6.81
C SER A 182 -9.04 -1.50 -5.48
N ARG A 183 -9.13 -0.45 -4.66
CA ARG A 183 -9.81 -0.52 -3.36
C ARG A 183 -11.33 -0.62 -3.49
N ALA A 184 -11.94 0.03 -4.51
CA ALA A 184 -13.38 -0.03 -4.75
C ALA A 184 -13.85 -1.42 -5.21
N ILE A 185 -13.01 -2.15 -5.95
CA ILE A 185 -13.33 -3.51 -6.43
C ILE A 185 -13.03 -4.56 -5.35
N GLN A 186 -12.04 -4.30 -4.51
CA GLN A 186 -11.64 -5.25 -3.47
C GLN A 186 -12.73 -5.42 -2.41
N MET A 187 -13.04 -6.66 -2.07
CA MET A 187 -13.98 -6.98 -0.99
C MET A 187 -13.53 -6.35 0.33
N ARG A 188 -14.44 -5.70 1.06
CA ARG A 188 -14.16 -5.00 2.32
C ARG A 188 -13.43 -5.85 3.34
N ARG A 189 -13.77 -7.15 3.43
CA ARG A 189 -13.13 -8.10 4.35
C ARG A 189 -11.63 -8.29 4.09
N TRP A 190 -11.21 -8.17 2.83
CA TRP A 190 -9.82 -8.41 2.40
C TRP A 190 -9.03 -7.13 2.15
N ARG A 191 -9.65 -5.96 2.36
CA ARG A 191 -8.95 -4.67 2.20
C ARG A 191 -7.83 -4.51 3.22
N LEU A 192 -6.64 -4.19 2.73
CA LEU A 192 -5.51 -3.77 3.52
C LEU A 192 -5.06 -2.38 3.06
N PRO A 193 -4.84 -1.44 3.97
CA PRO A 193 -5.14 -1.42 5.41
C PRO A 193 -6.63 -1.56 5.72
N LYS A 194 -6.98 -2.13 6.88
CA LYS A 194 -8.38 -2.33 7.26
C LYS A 194 -9.17 -1.01 7.30
N PRO A 195 -10.46 -1.03 6.89
CA PRO A 195 -11.33 0.13 6.97
C PRO A 195 -11.46 0.63 8.41
N ARG A 196 -11.33 1.95 8.60
CA ARG A 196 -11.50 2.58 9.92
C ARG A 196 -12.95 2.90 10.21
N TYR A 197 -13.71 3.29 9.18
CA TYR A 197 -15.09 3.75 9.29
C TYR A 197 -16.05 2.73 8.75
N GLN A 198 -17.24 2.70 9.33
CA GLN A 198 -18.36 1.93 8.82
C GLN A 198 -19.05 2.67 7.67
N ILE A 199 -19.78 1.94 6.83
CA ILE A 199 -20.57 2.49 5.72
C ILE A 199 -21.56 3.53 6.28
N GLY A 200 -21.63 4.69 5.62
CA GLY A 200 -22.53 5.78 6.00
C GLY A 200 -22.02 6.70 7.11
N ARG A 201 -20.91 6.41 7.78
CA ARG A 201 -20.30 7.25 8.82
C ARG A 201 -19.10 8.02 8.29
N ALA A 202 -19.32 8.86 7.26
CA ALA A 202 -18.25 9.68 6.71
C ALA A 202 -18.12 10.99 7.49
N HIS A 203 -16.99 11.19 8.11
CA HIS A 203 -16.48 12.52 8.51
C HIS A 203 -15.49 12.99 7.43
N VAL A 204 -15.93 13.03 6.14
CA VAL A 204 -15.07 13.45 5.02
C VAL A 204 -15.61 14.74 4.40
#